data_acfc971f8b9e7fcedf81418ebb70af14
#
_entry.id   acfc971f8b9e7fcedf81418ebb70af14
#
_cell.length_a   1.000
_cell.length_b   1.000
_cell.length_c   1.000
_cell.angle_alpha   90.00
_cell.angle_beta   90.00
_cell.angle_gamma   90.00
#
_symmetry.space_group_name_H-M   'P 1'
#
loop_
_entity.id
_entity.type
_entity.pdbx_description
1 polymer ?
#
loop_
_entity_poly.entity_id
_entity_poly.type
_entity_poly.pdbx_seq_one_letter_code
_entity_poly.pdbx_strand_id
1 'polypeptide(L)'
;MPNSLRRYLKDPFLNRLYKKIRKTGPMKSISLDLNQECNIRCTGCYYFSEGMDVSETPNDESEFDAFIERELERGTNFVTVVGGEPSMRLGRLKKIYDNFKMNVSTNGIIPIPKNGFENMPIGVSIWGDHKTDAVLRGNGKRDIFSIALNNYRADPRVFWYYTVSAGNAHEIEVVADQCVANGNRILFNFYSDISNVGGTMDHRKGFGTVRKEIDKVIGRYPNFIYLSSYLTKVISTGRLYDQEWGYDVCTTISTDNLVNAERLKNGNLYSPHFRAYNADFKTTRRCCVGIERSCDSCFDVWNHFSWVMLNMKKHLGSKQEFTNWLTSMYLFYLINRLVDYETGIHLLPEIHKRVGGLKSIPMKNQWVFT
;
A
#
# COMPACT_ATOMS: atom_id res chain seq x y z
N MET A 1 -25.56 -0.94 -16.70
CA MET A 1 -24.72 -1.97 -16.06
C MET A 1 -24.50 -3.08 -17.09
N PRO A 2 -23.26 -3.48 -17.41
CA PRO A 2 -22.98 -4.55 -18.36
C PRO A 2 -23.69 -5.85 -17.98
N ASN A 3 -24.14 -6.63 -18.98
CA ASN A 3 -24.86 -7.88 -18.73
C ASN A 3 -24.01 -8.92 -17.98
N SER A 4 -22.69 -8.93 -18.24
CA SER A 4 -21.75 -9.77 -17.51
C SER A 4 -21.70 -9.48 -16.02
N LEU A 5 -21.66 -8.20 -15.63
CA LEU A 5 -21.65 -7.79 -14.23
C LEU A 5 -22.93 -8.23 -13.48
N ARG A 6 -24.11 -8.05 -14.09
CA ARG A 6 -25.38 -8.53 -13.52
C ARG A 6 -25.36 -10.05 -13.29
N ARG A 7 -24.79 -10.80 -14.24
CA ARG A 7 -24.66 -12.25 -14.15
C ARG A 7 -23.73 -12.68 -13.00
N TYR A 8 -22.56 -12.02 -12.84
CA TYR A 8 -21.61 -12.35 -11.77
C TYR A 8 -22.14 -12.00 -10.39
N LEU A 9 -22.90 -10.90 -10.26
CA LEU A 9 -23.52 -10.48 -9.00
C LEU A 9 -24.73 -11.33 -8.58
N LYS A 10 -25.10 -12.36 -9.34
CA LYS A 10 -26.00 -13.43 -8.84
C LYS A 10 -25.35 -14.28 -7.76
N ASP A 11 -24.01 -14.30 -7.69
CA ASP A 11 -23.28 -14.92 -6.59
C ASP A 11 -23.50 -14.09 -5.31
N PRO A 12 -24.04 -14.68 -4.23
CA PRO A 12 -24.37 -13.93 -3.00
C PRO A 12 -23.14 -13.31 -2.33
N PHE A 13 -22.00 -13.98 -2.39
CA PHE A 13 -20.75 -13.48 -1.81
C PHE A 13 -20.25 -12.24 -2.58
N LEU A 14 -20.14 -12.33 -3.90
CA LEU A 14 -19.71 -11.21 -4.74
C LEU A 14 -20.68 -10.02 -4.62
N ASN A 15 -21.98 -10.29 -4.57
CA ASN A 15 -22.99 -9.24 -4.38
C ASN A 15 -22.82 -8.54 -3.02
N ARG A 16 -22.51 -9.29 -1.95
CA ARG A 16 -22.23 -8.73 -0.61
C ARG A 16 -21.04 -7.77 -0.66
N LEU A 17 -19.93 -8.19 -1.23
CA LEU A 17 -18.73 -7.34 -1.37
C LEU A 17 -19.04 -6.08 -2.17
N TYR A 18 -19.68 -6.25 -3.32
CA TYR A 18 -20.02 -5.14 -4.21
C TYR A 18 -20.95 -4.11 -3.55
N LYS A 19 -21.98 -4.55 -2.82
CA LYS A 19 -22.88 -3.67 -2.07
C LYS A 19 -22.15 -2.89 -0.97
N LYS A 20 -21.21 -3.54 -0.24
CA LYS A 20 -20.41 -2.87 0.80
C LYS A 20 -19.55 -1.76 0.19
N ILE A 21 -18.84 -2.03 -0.91
CA ILE A 21 -18.00 -1.05 -1.59
C ILE A 21 -18.85 0.12 -2.13
N ARG A 22 -19.97 -0.16 -2.77
CA ARG A 22 -20.83 0.90 -3.34
C ARG A 22 -21.35 1.92 -2.32
N LYS A 23 -21.47 1.54 -1.06
CA LYS A 23 -21.91 2.45 0.01
C LYS A 23 -20.87 3.51 0.39
N THR A 24 -19.60 3.29 0.05
CA THR A 24 -18.51 4.20 0.47
C THR A 24 -18.38 5.43 -0.42
N GLY A 25 -18.94 5.41 -1.63
CA GLY A 25 -18.79 6.49 -2.59
C GLY A 25 -17.40 6.56 -3.24
N PRO A 26 -17.12 7.59 -4.04
CA PRO A 26 -15.83 7.80 -4.67
C PRO A 26 -14.80 8.24 -3.64
N MET A 27 -13.58 7.72 -3.78
CA MET A 27 -12.44 8.12 -2.98
C MET A 27 -11.64 9.19 -3.72
N LYS A 28 -11.42 10.33 -3.05
CA LYS A 28 -10.58 11.43 -3.50
C LYS A 28 -9.38 11.52 -2.54
N SER A 29 -8.30 10.85 -2.92
CA SER A 29 -7.15 10.65 -2.05
C SER A 29 -5.98 11.56 -2.36
N ILE A 30 -5.19 11.84 -1.32
CA ILE A 30 -3.87 12.45 -1.39
C ILE A 30 -2.87 11.63 -0.57
N SER A 31 -1.57 11.84 -0.82
CA SER A 31 -0.48 11.43 0.07
C SER A 31 0.13 12.67 0.71
N LEU A 32 0.42 12.60 2.00
CA LEU A 32 0.97 13.71 2.76
C LEU A 32 2.19 13.27 3.55
N ASP A 33 3.30 13.96 3.35
CA ASP A 33 4.41 13.91 4.30
C ASP A 33 4.10 14.84 5.47
N LEU A 34 3.84 14.23 6.63
CA LEU A 34 3.43 15.00 7.81
C LEU A 34 4.57 15.83 8.41
N ASN A 35 5.79 15.33 8.25
CA ASN A 35 7.03 15.96 8.68
C ASN A 35 8.22 15.35 7.94
N GLN A 36 9.35 16.07 7.92
CA GLN A 36 10.60 15.61 7.34
C GLN A 36 11.47 14.80 8.30
N GLU A 37 11.21 14.92 9.60
CA GLU A 37 12.04 14.30 10.64
C GLU A 37 11.68 12.83 10.84
N CYS A 38 12.69 12.02 11.12
CA CYS A 38 12.52 10.64 11.54
C CYS A 38 13.50 10.29 12.66
N ASN A 39 13.07 9.50 13.61
CA ASN A 39 13.87 9.02 14.73
C ASN A 39 14.75 7.80 14.41
N ILE A 40 14.74 7.35 13.15
CA ILE A 40 15.63 6.30 12.61
C ILE A 40 16.12 6.67 11.20
N ARG A 41 17.13 5.93 10.73
CA ARG A 41 17.66 5.99 9.36
C ARG A 41 17.77 4.58 8.82
N CYS A 42 16.73 4.13 8.12
CA CYS A 42 16.71 2.80 7.51
C CYS A 42 17.64 2.74 6.30
N THR A 43 18.36 1.64 6.14
CA THR A 43 19.13 1.36 4.93
C THR A 43 18.17 1.20 3.75
N GLY A 44 18.35 2.00 2.68
CA GLY A 44 17.46 1.96 1.50
C GLY A 44 16.07 2.58 1.74
N CYS A 45 15.95 3.49 2.71
CA CYS A 45 14.75 4.29 2.88
C CYS A 45 14.59 5.27 1.72
N TYR A 46 13.60 5.07 0.86
CA TYR A 46 13.36 5.93 -0.30
C TYR A 46 13.15 7.40 0.08
N TYR A 47 12.57 7.67 1.25
CA TYR A 47 12.30 9.04 1.70
C TYR A 47 13.58 9.88 1.80
N PHE A 48 14.64 9.30 2.34
CA PHE A 48 15.93 9.98 2.46
C PHE A 48 16.81 9.81 1.22
N SER A 49 16.79 8.63 0.59
CA SER A 49 17.60 8.38 -0.62
C SER A 49 17.14 9.20 -1.82
N GLU A 50 15.86 9.54 -1.88
CA GLU A 50 15.28 10.40 -2.93
C GLU A 50 15.33 11.90 -2.58
N GLY A 51 15.87 12.27 -1.42
CA GLY A 51 15.91 13.67 -1.00
C GLY A 51 14.53 14.27 -0.72
N MET A 52 13.56 13.47 -0.30
CA MET A 52 12.22 13.95 0.01
C MET A 52 12.17 14.74 1.33
N ASP A 53 13.22 14.63 2.14
CA ASP A 53 13.38 15.34 3.42
C ASP A 53 13.93 16.77 3.28
N VAL A 54 14.16 17.26 2.06
CA VAL A 54 14.64 18.63 1.82
C VAL A 54 13.56 19.70 2.03
N SER A 55 12.28 19.30 1.98
CA SER A 55 11.17 20.24 2.22
C SER A 55 10.98 20.43 3.73
N GLU A 56 11.32 21.62 4.21
CA GLU A 56 11.20 21.95 5.63
C GLU A 56 9.75 21.97 6.10
N THR A 57 9.52 21.30 7.21
CA THR A 57 8.21 21.27 7.85
C THR A 57 7.99 22.59 8.58
N PRO A 58 6.97 23.40 8.27
CA PRO A 58 6.68 24.63 8.98
C PRO A 58 6.46 24.42 10.47
N ASN A 59 7.01 25.32 11.28
CA ASN A 59 6.74 25.34 12.72
C ASN A 59 5.39 25.99 13.03
N ASP A 60 4.89 26.83 12.13
CA ASP A 60 3.60 27.50 12.30
C ASP A 60 2.44 26.55 11.98
N GLU A 61 1.62 26.30 12.98
CA GLU A 61 0.42 25.47 12.85
C GLU A 61 -0.65 26.08 11.96
N SER A 62 -0.65 27.39 11.74
CA SER A 62 -1.60 28.07 10.85
C SER A 62 -1.45 27.63 9.39
N GLU A 63 -0.21 27.34 8.95
CA GLU A 63 0.04 26.82 7.60
C GLU A 63 -0.53 25.41 7.43
N PHE A 64 -0.46 24.60 8.47
CA PHE A 64 -1.04 23.28 8.46
C PHE A 64 -2.59 23.32 8.48
N ASP A 65 -3.16 24.23 9.27
CA ASP A 65 -4.61 24.43 9.30
C ASP A 65 -5.13 24.93 7.94
N ALA A 66 -4.44 25.88 7.31
CA ALA A 66 -4.76 26.33 5.96
C ALA A 66 -4.64 25.20 4.90
N PHE A 67 -3.71 24.26 5.07
CA PHE A 67 -3.63 23.07 4.23
C PHE A 67 -4.87 22.20 4.38
N ILE A 68 -5.33 21.93 5.61
CA ILE A 68 -6.53 21.13 5.87
C ILE A 68 -7.75 21.78 5.22
N GLU A 69 -7.96 23.09 5.42
CA GLU A 69 -9.07 23.84 4.83
C GLU A 69 -9.08 23.74 3.30
N ARG A 70 -7.92 23.99 2.67
CA ARG A 70 -7.76 23.88 1.22
C ARG A 70 -8.10 22.48 0.69
N GLU A 71 -7.70 21.42 1.39
CA GLU A 71 -7.99 20.06 0.95
C GLU A 71 -9.46 19.68 1.18
N LEU A 72 -10.10 20.18 2.22
CA LEU A 72 -11.55 20.03 2.42
C LEU A 72 -12.33 20.73 1.29
N GLU A 73 -11.97 21.96 0.94
CA GLU A 73 -12.58 22.70 -0.18
C GLU A 73 -12.39 21.98 -1.53
N ARG A 74 -11.23 21.37 -1.75
CA ARG A 74 -10.98 20.49 -2.91
C ARG A 74 -11.87 19.25 -2.91
N GLY A 75 -12.49 18.90 -1.77
CA GLY A 75 -13.30 17.70 -1.58
C GLY A 75 -12.44 16.44 -1.38
N THR A 76 -11.20 16.57 -0.91
CA THR A 76 -10.39 15.44 -0.42
C THR A 76 -11.13 14.73 0.70
N ASN A 77 -11.17 13.41 0.68
CA ASN A 77 -11.86 12.63 1.70
C ASN A 77 -11.04 11.43 2.23
N PHE A 78 -9.81 11.27 1.73
CA PHE A 78 -8.89 10.26 2.20
C PHE A 78 -7.44 10.75 2.13
N VAL A 79 -6.68 10.56 3.22
CA VAL A 79 -5.27 10.96 3.32
C VAL A 79 -4.40 9.76 3.71
N THR A 80 -3.41 9.44 2.89
CA THR A 80 -2.31 8.54 3.29
C THR A 80 -1.22 9.38 3.92
N VAL A 81 -0.99 9.19 5.22
CA VAL A 81 0.00 9.94 5.98
C VAL A 81 1.30 9.15 6.06
N VAL A 82 2.36 9.77 5.58
CA VAL A 82 3.73 9.27 5.54
C VAL A 82 4.69 10.40 5.92
N GLY A 83 5.92 10.37 5.43
CA GLY A 83 6.96 11.38 5.64
C GLY A 83 8.16 10.76 6.32
N GLY A 84 8.83 11.50 7.21
CA GLY A 84 9.83 10.95 8.11
C GLY A 84 9.20 9.94 9.08
N GLU A 85 8.81 10.40 10.26
CA GLU A 85 8.03 9.56 11.19
C GLU A 85 6.80 10.32 11.71
N PRO A 86 5.59 9.98 11.26
CA PRO A 86 4.38 10.70 11.62
C PRO A 86 4.05 10.70 13.11
N SER A 87 4.42 9.64 13.84
CA SER A 87 4.16 9.56 15.29
C SER A 87 4.92 10.61 16.13
N MET A 88 5.91 11.29 15.55
CA MET A 88 6.60 12.41 16.18
C MET A 88 5.75 13.71 16.20
N ARG A 89 4.66 13.76 15.42
CA ARG A 89 3.78 14.93 15.27
C ARG A 89 2.31 14.56 15.53
N LEU A 90 2.04 13.97 16.72
CA LEU A 90 0.70 13.46 17.08
C LEU A 90 -0.40 14.52 17.00
N GLY A 91 -0.10 15.80 17.32
CA GLY A 91 -1.07 16.88 17.20
C GLY A 91 -1.56 17.09 15.77
N ARG A 92 -0.66 17.11 14.79
CA ARG A 92 -0.99 17.23 13.37
C ARG A 92 -1.68 15.96 12.85
N LEU A 93 -1.21 14.79 13.28
CA LEU A 93 -1.85 13.52 12.94
C LEU A 93 -3.32 13.50 13.42
N LYS A 94 -3.58 14.06 14.61
CA LYS A 94 -4.93 14.18 15.16
C LYS A 94 -5.81 15.10 14.32
N LYS A 95 -5.29 16.25 13.89
CA LYS A 95 -6.03 17.16 13.00
C LYS A 95 -6.42 16.49 11.67
N ILE A 96 -5.52 15.68 11.06
CA ILE A 96 -5.87 14.90 9.86
C ILE A 96 -6.95 13.87 10.17
N TYR A 97 -6.81 13.13 11.28
CA TYR A 97 -7.78 12.10 11.69
C TYR A 97 -9.18 12.67 11.95
N ASP A 98 -9.28 13.90 12.49
CA ASP A 98 -10.54 14.55 12.76
C ASP A 98 -11.28 15.04 11.50
N ASN A 99 -10.53 15.31 10.43
CA ASN A 99 -11.08 15.92 9.22
C ASN A 99 -11.22 14.95 8.04
N PHE A 100 -10.44 13.87 8.00
CA PHE A 100 -10.38 12.96 6.86
C PHE A 100 -10.42 11.50 7.31
N LYS A 101 -10.92 10.63 6.43
CA LYS A 101 -10.53 9.22 6.50
C LYS A 101 -9.07 9.11 6.13
N MET A 102 -8.33 8.24 6.81
CA MET A 102 -6.89 8.17 6.59
C MET A 102 -6.32 6.79 6.91
N ASN A 103 -5.09 6.59 6.50
CA ASN A 103 -4.17 5.61 7.06
C ASN A 103 -2.84 6.30 7.39
N VAL A 104 -2.04 5.67 8.23
CA VAL A 104 -0.69 6.14 8.56
C VAL A 104 0.30 5.00 8.48
N SER A 105 1.50 5.29 7.97
CA SER A 105 2.65 4.39 8.07
C SER A 105 3.62 4.90 9.13
N THR A 106 4.02 4.04 10.07
CA THR A 106 4.92 4.37 11.17
C THR A 106 5.99 3.30 11.35
N ASN A 107 7.12 3.68 11.92
CA ASN A 107 8.14 2.71 12.34
C ASN A 107 7.78 1.96 13.64
N GLY A 108 6.77 2.40 14.36
CA GLY A 108 6.24 1.73 15.54
C GLY A 108 7.00 1.97 16.86
N ILE A 109 8.03 2.82 16.85
CA ILE A 109 8.83 3.10 18.06
C ILE A 109 8.07 3.97 19.06
N ILE A 110 7.38 5.00 18.57
CA ILE A 110 6.51 5.85 19.36
C ILE A 110 5.08 5.38 19.11
N PRO A 111 4.40 4.82 20.13
CA PRO A 111 3.06 4.31 19.93
C PRO A 111 2.06 5.45 19.73
N ILE A 112 1.18 5.28 18.72
CA ILE A 112 0.05 6.18 18.52
C ILE A 112 -1.06 5.76 19.48
N PRO A 113 -1.50 6.64 20.40
CA PRO A 113 -2.47 6.30 21.43
C PRO A 113 -3.78 5.81 20.82
N LYS A 114 -4.50 4.92 21.51
CA LYS A 114 -5.81 4.45 21.05
C LYS A 114 -6.87 5.52 21.25
N ASN A 115 -6.83 6.20 22.40
CA ASN A 115 -7.75 7.28 22.71
C ASN A 115 -7.57 8.44 21.73
N GLY A 116 -8.64 8.82 21.06
CA GLY A 116 -8.66 9.86 20.04
C GLY A 116 -8.27 9.39 18.62
N PHE A 117 -7.90 8.08 18.43
CA PHE A 117 -7.54 7.48 17.15
C PHE A 117 -8.15 6.07 16.97
N GLU A 118 -9.34 5.84 17.52
CA GLU A 118 -9.95 4.52 17.71
C GLU A 118 -10.09 3.70 16.43
N ASN A 119 -10.34 4.38 15.33
CA ASN A 119 -10.62 3.73 14.02
C ASN A 119 -9.54 3.94 12.97
N MET A 120 -8.40 4.51 13.32
CA MET A 120 -7.32 4.80 12.39
C MET A 120 -6.57 3.53 11.99
N PRO A 121 -6.49 3.18 10.70
CA PRO A 121 -5.60 2.11 10.23
C PRO A 121 -4.14 2.53 10.41
N ILE A 122 -3.34 1.68 11.05
CA ILE A 122 -1.93 1.93 11.33
C ILE A 122 -1.10 0.83 10.66
N GLY A 123 -0.34 1.18 9.63
CA GLY A 123 0.65 0.32 9.02
C GLY A 123 1.99 0.44 9.75
N VAL A 124 2.36 -0.59 10.51
CA VAL A 124 3.65 -0.61 11.20
C VAL A 124 4.67 -1.32 10.33
N SER A 125 5.69 -0.58 9.89
CA SER A 125 6.71 -1.09 8.99
C SER A 125 7.60 -2.11 9.68
N ILE A 126 7.88 -3.24 9.02
CA ILE A 126 8.89 -4.24 9.38
C ILE A 126 9.59 -4.74 8.12
N TRP A 127 10.89 -5.12 8.23
CA TRP A 127 11.70 -5.48 7.07
C TRP A 127 12.39 -6.86 7.21
N GLY A 128 11.91 -7.72 8.05
CA GLY A 128 12.46 -9.05 8.29
C GLY A 128 12.26 -9.51 9.72
N ASP A 129 13.00 -10.52 10.13
CA ASP A 129 13.06 -10.97 11.52
C ASP A 129 13.77 -9.93 12.41
N HIS A 130 13.87 -10.20 13.71
CA HIS A 130 14.52 -9.32 14.68
C HIS A 130 15.93 -8.90 14.28
N LYS A 131 16.70 -9.80 13.66
CA LYS A 131 18.09 -9.54 13.27
C LYS A 131 18.15 -8.70 12.00
N THR A 132 17.40 -9.11 10.99
CA THR A 132 17.34 -8.41 9.70
C THR A 132 16.75 -7.02 9.87
N ASP A 133 15.65 -6.88 10.62
CA ASP A 133 15.04 -5.57 10.90
C ASP A 133 15.99 -4.66 11.71
N ALA A 134 16.69 -5.20 12.72
CA ALA A 134 17.68 -4.43 13.48
C ALA A 134 18.84 -3.95 12.60
N VAL A 135 19.32 -4.75 11.65
CA VAL A 135 20.39 -4.35 10.72
C VAL A 135 19.90 -3.28 9.76
N LEU A 136 18.75 -3.49 9.11
CA LEU A 136 18.25 -2.62 8.05
C LEU A 136 17.66 -1.31 8.59
N ARG A 137 17.06 -1.32 9.80
CA ARG A 137 16.33 -0.18 10.36
C ARG A 137 16.92 0.34 11.67
N GLY A 138 17.56 -0.51 12.47
CA GLY A 138 18.10 -0.19 13.78
C GLY A 138 19.60 0.09 13.80
N ASN A 139 20.25 0.24 12.64
CA ASN A 139 21.72 0.37 12.53
C ASN A 139 22.50 -0.78 13.22
N GLY A 140 21.95 -1.98 13.24
CA GLY A 140 22.49 -3.16 13.90
C GLY A 140 22.50 -3.12 15.44
N LYS A 141 21.95 -2.07 16.05
CA LYS A 141 22.01 -1.84 17.51
C LYS A 141 20.66 -1.88 18.21
N ARG A 142 19.58 -1.65 17.49
CA ARG A 142 18.25 -1.50 18.08
C ARG A 142 17.27 -2.47 17.44
N ASP A 143 16.69 -3.35 18.24
CA ASP A 143 15.60 -4.25 17.80
C ASP A 143 14.27 -3.48 17.75
N ILE A 144 14.02 -2.84 16.59
CA ILE A 144 12.82 -2.04 16.35
C ILE A 144 11.59 -2.93 16.26
N PHE A 145 11.72 -4.13 15.70
CA PHE A 145 10.62 -5.05 15.57
C PHE A 145 10.06 -5.47 16.93
N SER A 146 10.92 -5.84 17.92
CA SER A 146 10.46 -6.14 19.27
C SER A 146 9.78 -4.94 19.96
N ILE A 147 10.30 -3.74 19.77
CA ILE A 147 9.70 -2.51 20.33
C ILE A 147 8.28 -2.34 19.74
N ALA A 148 8.14 -2.46 18.44
CA ALA A 148 6.86 -2.30 17.76
C ALA A 148 5.86 -3.41 18.16
N LEU A 149 6.30 -4.68 18.27
CA LEU A 149 5.47 -5.79 18.76
C LEU A 149 4.89 -5.50 20.16
N ASN A 150 5.72 -4.98 21.06
CA ASN A 150 5.26 -4.62 22.40
C ASN A 150 4.27 -3.46 22.40
N ASN A 151 4.57 -2.40 21.62
CA ASN A 151 3.74 -1.19 21.57
C ASN A 151 2.35 -1.45 20.99
N TYR A 152 2.21 -2.43 20.11
CA TYR A 152 0.98 -2.66 19.34
C TYR A 152 0.38 -4.06 19.52
N ARG A 153 0.69 -4.73 20.64
CA ARG A 153 0.15 -6.06 20.94
C ARG A 153 -1.38 -6.05 20.91
N ALA A 154 -1.95 -6.90 20.07
CA ALA A 154 -3.39 -7.08 19.89
C ALA A 154 -4.17 -5.77 19.62
N ASP A 155 -3.51 -4.73 19.10
CA ASP A 155 -4.20 -3.50 18.69
C ASP A 155 -4.92 -3.75 17.35
N PRO A 156 -6.26 -3.73 17.32
CA PRO A 156 -7.02 -4.05 16.11
C PRO A 156 -6.86 -3.02 14.98
N ARG A 157 -6.32 -1.82 15.28
CA ARG A 157 -6.05 -0.77 14.28
C ARG A 157 -4.85 -1.11 13.43
N VAL A 158 -3.94 -1.95 13.94
CA VAL A 158 -2.62 -2.20 13.38
C VAL A 158 -2.63 -3.35 12.40
N PHE A 159 -1.93 -3.15 11.31
CA PHE A 159 -1.41 -4.20 10.45
C PHE A 159 0.10 -4.03 10.27
N TRP A 160 0.81 -5.15 10.23
CA TRP A 160 2.23 -5.15 9.89
C TRP A 160 2.39 -4.88 8.41
N TYR A 161 3.06 -3.78 8.08
CA TYR A 161 3.44 -3.42 6.72
C TYR A 161 4.81 -4.04 6.44
N TYR A 162 4.78 -5.34 6.06
CA TYR A 162 5.97 -6.15 5.94
C TYR A 162 6.61 -5.98 4.57
N THR A 163 7.77 -5.31 4.53
CA THR A 163 8.55 -5.14 3.32
C THR A 163 9.39 -6.39 3.05
N VAL A 164 9.08 -7.07 1.93
CA VAL A 164 9.70 -8.31 1.50
C VAL A 164 10.56 -8.11 0.26
N SER A 165 11.64 -8.87 0.18
CA SER A 165 12.58 -8.91 -0.94
C SER A 165 13.10 -10.33 -1.15
N ALA A 166 13.88 -10.55 -2.22
CA ALA A 166 14.56 -11.83 -2.40
C ALA A 166 15.50 -12.17 -1.22
N GLY A 167 16.09 -11.14 -0.59
CA GLY A 167 17.05 -11.32 0.52
C GLY A 167 16.42 -11.82 1.81
N ASN A 168 15.16 -11.42 2.11
CA ASN A 168 14.46 -11.84 3.34
C ASN A 168 13.31 -12.82 3.09
N ALA A 169 13.21 -13.40 1.88
CA ALA A 169 12.13 -14.33 1.55
C ALA A 169 12.07 -15.55 2.48
N HIS A 170 13.21 -16.01 2.97
CA HIS A 170 13.32 -17.16 3.88
C HIS A 170 12.79 -16.87 5.30
N GLU A 171 12.60 -15.62 5.65
CA GLU A 171 12.12 -15.16 6.97
C GLU A 171 10.59 -14.99 6.99
N ILE A 172 9.92 -14.98 5.83
CA ILE A 172 8.50 -14.61 5.69
C ILE A 172 7.60 -15.45 6.62
N GLU A 173 7.83 -16.76 6.72
CA GLU A 173 7.02 -17.65 7.54
C GLU A 173 7.22 -17.36 9.04
N VAL A 174 8.46 -17.25 9.49
CA VAL A 174 8.81 -16.97 10.91
C VAL A 174 8.29 -15.61 11.36
N VAL A 175 8.43 -14.58 10.53
CA VAL A 175 7.93 -13.23 10.82
C VAL A 175 6.41 -13.24 10.86
N ALA A 176 5.77 -13.95 9.94
CA ALA A 176 4.30 -14.07 9.94
C ALA A 176 3.79 -14.77 11.20
N ASP A 177 4.46 -15.82 11.68
CA ASP A 177 4.12 -16.51 12.94
C ASP A 177 4.14 -15.52 14.12
N GLN A 178 5.16 -14.68 14.20
CA GLN A 178 5.30 -13.67 15.26
C GLN A 178 4.20 -12.59 15.18
N CYS A 179 3.92 -12.08 13.99
CA CYS A 179 2.88 -11.09 13.77
C CYS A 179 1.48 -11.62 14.14
N VAL A 180 1.17 -12.86 13.75
CA VAL A 180 -0.09 -13.52 14.08
C VAL A 180 -0.19 -13.81 15.58
N ALA A 181 0.88 -14.29 16.20
CA ALA A 181 0.94 -14.48 17.65
C ALA A 181 0.77 -13.17 18.42
N ASN A 182 1.18 -12.05 17.85
CA ASN A 182 0.96 -10.70 18.40
C ASN A 182 -0.50 -10.21 18.25
N GLY A 183 -1.33 -10.93 17.50
CA GLY A 183 -2.76 -10.62 17.30
C GLY A 183 -3.05 -9.63 16.17
N ASN A 184 -2.06 -9.28 15.35
CA ASN A 184 -2.22 -8.30 14.27
C ASN A 184 -2.12 -8.94 12.87
N ARG A 185 -2.74 -8.30 11.89
CA ARG A 185 -2.75 -8.73 10.49
C ARG A 185 -1.52 -8.24 9.74
N ILE A 186 -1.31 -8.80 8.54
CA ILE A 186 -0.13 -8.54 7.72
C ILE A 186 -0.56 -8.08 6.33
N LEU A 187 0.06 -7.01 5.85
CA LEU A 187 0.08 -6.60 4.47
C LEU A 187 1.52 -6.65 3.96
N PHE A 188 1.81 -7.54 3.03
CA PHE A 188 3.13 -7.61 2.40
C PHE A 188 3.31 -6.47 1.41
N ASN A 189 4.43 -5.77 1.51
CA ASN A 189 4.90 -4.81 0.54
C ASN A 189 6.20 -5.31 -0.09
N PHE A 190 6.40 -5.10 -1.38
CA PHE A 190 7.61 -5.52 -2.06
C PHE A 190 8.63 -4.38 -2.05
N TYR A 191 9.86 -4.69 -1.65
CA TYR A 191 10.92 -3.69 -1.58
C TYR A 191 11.16 -3.06 -2.95
N SER A 192 11.11 -1.74 -2.99
CA SER A 192 11.36 -0.93 -4.19
C SER A 192 12.71 -0.25 -4.02
N ASP A 193 13.72 -0.69 -4.78
CA ASP A 193 15.02 -0.01 -4.85
C ASP A 193 14.94 1.14 -5.86
N ILE A 194 14.32 2.22 -5.44
CA ILE A 194 14.04 3.37 -6.31
C ILE A 194 15.33 4.17 -6.58
N SER A 195 16.27 4.15 -5.65
CA SER A 195 17.54 4.88 -5.75
C SER A 195 18.59 4.24 -6.65
N ASN A 196 18.38 3.00 -7.08
CA ASN A 196 19.33 2.27 -7.92
C ASN A 196 19.21 2.69 -9.39
N VAL A 197 19.69 3.91 -9.67
CA VAL A 197 19.70 4.51 -11.01
C VAL A 197 20.66 3.75 -11.92
N GLY A 198 20.13 3.08 -12.92
CA GLY A 198 20.92 2.36 -13.93
C GLY A 198 21.47 1.04 -13.43
N GLY A 199 20.98 0.54 -12.32
CA GLY A 199 21.32 -0.79 -11.84
C GLY A 199 20.83 -1.86 -12.82
N THR A 200 21.76 -2.72 -13.23
CA THR A 200 21.51 -3.88 -14.08
C THR A 200 20.78 -5.02 -13.36
N MET A 201 20.33 -4.79 -12.13
CA MET A 201 19.63 -5.79 -11.35
C MET A 201 18.17 -5.88 -11.81
N ASP A 202 17.77 -7.05 -12.25
CA ASP A 202 16.36 -7.39 -12.38
C ASP A 202 15.74 -7.37 -10.97
N HIS A 203 15.11 -6.26 -10.62
CA HIS A 203 14.49 -6.02 -9.31
C HIS A 203 13.41 -7.06 -8.98
N ARG A 204 12.86 -7.73 -9.99
CA ARG A 204 11.92 -8.86 -9.82
C ARG A 204 12.59 -10.21 -9.68
N LYS A 205 13.92 -10.27 -9.84
CA LYS A 205 14.66 -11.52 -9.64
C LYS A 205 14.46 -12.01 -8.20
N GLY A 206 13.98 -13.23 -8.05
CA GLY A 206 13.65 -13.81 -6.75
C GLY A 206 12.23 -13.54 -6.25
N PHE A 207 11.44 -12.66 -6.86
CA PHE A 207 10.03 -12.45 -6.46
C PHE A 207 9.16 -13.70 -6.65
N GLY A 208 9.57 -14.64 -7.51
CA GLY A 208 8.94 -15.95 -7.60
C GLY A 208 9.03 -16.75 -6.31
N THR A 209 10.16 -16.67 -5.58
CA THR A 209 10.34 -17.28 -4.26
C THR A 209 9.53 -16.53 -3.21
N VAL A 210 9.62 -15.19 -3.17
CA VAL A 210 8.81 -14.35 -2.27
C VAL A 210 7.33 -14.70 -2.40
N ARG A 211 6.81 -14.80 -3.63
CA ARG A 211 5.42 -15.16 -3.87
C ARG A 211 5.06 -16.53 -3.30
N LYS A 212 5.92 -17.53 -3.49
CA LYS A 212 5.68 -18.89 -2.96
C LYS A 212 5.58 -18.87 -1.44
N GLU A 213 6.45 -18.14 -0.76
CA GLU A 213 6.42 -18.03 0.70
C GLU A 213 5.16 -17.27 1.19
N ILE A 214 4.78 -16.18 0.51
CA ILE A 214 3.53 -15.47 0.80
C ILE A 214 2.32 -16.39 0.59
N ASP A 215 2.26 -17.17 -0.49
CA ASP A 215 1.15 -18.09 -0.77
C ASP A 215 1.04 -19.18 0.32
N LYS A 216 2.17 -19.68 0.85
CA LYS A 216 2.18 -20.60 2.02
C LYS A 216 1.55 -19.93 3.26
N VAL A 217 1.97 -18.70 3.56
CA VAL A 217 1.46 -17.95 4.72
C VAL A 217 -0.03 -17.62 4.56
N ILE A 218 -0.49 -17.28 3.36
CA ILE A 218 -1.94 -17.13 3.07
C ILE A 218 -2.69 -18.42 3.39
N GLY A 219 -2.16 -19.57 2.95
CA GLY A 219 -2.77 -20.87 3.23
C GLY A 219 -2.84 -21.21 4.72
N ARG A 220 -1.80 -20.85 5.48
CA ARG A 220 -1.69 -21.12 6.92
C ARG A 220 -2.51 -20.15 7.78
N TYR A 221 -2.55 -18.87 7.41
CA TYR A 221 -3.17 -17.79 8.17
C TYR A 221 -4.18 -16.96 7.38
N PRO A 222 -5.21 -17.56 6.76
CA PRO A 222 -6.13 -16.84 5.86
C PRO A 222 -6.92 -15.72 6.55
N ASN A 223 -7.04 -15.72 7.88
CA ASN A 223 -7.68 -14.66 8.66
C ASN A 223 -6.78 -13.44 8.91
N PHE A 224 -5.49 -13.56 8.65
CA PHE A 224 -4.51 -12.55 9.05
C PHE A 224 -3.83 -11.85 7.88
N ILE A 225 -3.99 -12.32 6.64
CA ILE A 225 -3.29 -11.78 5.48
C ILE A 225 -4.20 -10.91 4.63
N TYR A 226 -3.77 -9.68 4.37
CA TYR A 226 -4.51 -8.73 3.55
C TYR A 226 -4.15 -8.76 2.06
N LEU A 227 -3.12 -9.49 1.68
CA LEU A 227 -2.69 -9.62 0.30
C LEU A 227 -3.20 -10.94 -0.30
N SER A 228 -3.86 -10.89 -1.45
CA SER A 228 -4.31 -12.10 -2.13
C SER A 228 -3.24 -12.68 -3.06
N SER A 229 -3.25 -14.00 -3.29
CA SER A 229 -2.35 -14.65 -4.27
C SER A 229 -2.44 -14.04 -5.68
N TYR A 230 -3.61 -13.52 -6.05
CA TYR A 230 -3.77 -12.80 -7.31
C TYR A 230 -2.92 -11.53 -7.36
N LEU A 231 -3.07 -10.66 -6.34
CA LEU A 231 -2.33 -9.40 -6.30
C LEU A 231 -0.83 -9.63 -6.11
N THR A 232 -0.45 -10.61 -5.28
CA THR A 232 0.94 -11.05 -5.13
C THR A 232 1.55 -11.43 -6.48
N LYS A 233 0.79 -12.14 -7.34
CA LYS A 233 1.22 -12.46 -8.70
C LYS A 233 1.37 -11.21 -9.56
N VAL A 234 0.40 -10.30 -9.54
CA VAL A 234 0.46 -9.04 -10.32
C VAL A 234 1.72 -8.24 -9.96
N ILE A 235 2.01 -8.08 -8.66
CA ILE A 235 3.20 -7.36 -8.19
C ILE A 235 4.48 -8.08 -8.64
N SER A 236 4.58 -9.38 -8.37
CA SER A 236 5.80 -10.15 -8.63
C SER A 236 6.13 -10.29 -10.11
N THR A 237 5.13 -10.24 -10.99
CA THR A 237 5.33 -10.31 -12.45
C THR A 237 5.36 -8.95 -13.13
N GLY A 238 4.83 -7.91 -12.49
CA GLY A 238 4.63 -6.60 -13.10
C GLY A 238 3.69 -6.62 -14.31
N ARG A 239 2.79 -7.61 -14.39
CA ARG A 239 1.91 -7.79 -15.56
C ARG A 239 0.45 -7.87 -15.14
N LEU A 240 -0.37 -7.15 -15.88
CA LEU A 240 -1.82 -7.18 -15.75
C LEU A 240 -2.43 -7.18 -17.16
N TYR A 241 -2.85 -8.37 -17.65
CA TYR A 241 -3.31 -8.59 -19.03
C TYR A 241 -2.23 -8.21 -20.06
N ASP A 242 -2.53 -7.23 -20.90
CA ASP A 242 -1.69 -6.66 -21.95
C ASP A 242 -0.84 -5.47 -21.46
N GLN A 243 -0.93 -5.14 -20.19
CA GLN A 243 -0.18 -4.03 -19.58
C GLN A 243 1.01 -4.53 -18.77
N GLU A 244 2.09 -3.76 -18.82
CA GLU A 244 3.23 -3.89 -17.93
C GLU A 244 3.24 -2.74 -16.92
N TRP A 245 3.74 -3.04 -15.72
CA TRP A 245 3.88 -2.04 -14.68
C TRP A 245 4.93 -1.01 -15.05
N GLY A 246 4.62 0.24 -14.83
CA GLY A 246 5.52 1.37 -15.08
C GLY A 246 4.81 2.71 -14.94
N TYR A 247 5.47 3.76 -15.38
CA TYR A 247 4.98 5.13 -15.28
C TYR A 247 3.58 5.31 -15.90
N ASP A 248 3.32 4.70 -17.06
CA ASP A 248 2.09 4.93 -17.81
C ASP A 248 0.82 4.35 -17.14
N VAL A 249 0.99 3.37 -16.26
CA VAL A 249 -0.14 2.72 -15.57
C VAL A 249 -0.23 3.07 -14.09
N CYS A 250 0.77 3.74 -13.52
CA CYS A 250 0.77 4.15 -12.13
C CYS A 250 -0.34 5.18 -11.85
N THR A 251 -1.01 5.05 -10.72
CA THR A 251 -2.20 5.85 -10.37
C THR A 251 -1.92 6.99 -9.39
N THR A 252 -0.75 6.96 -8.76
CA THR A 252 -0.39 7.88 -7.67
C THR A 252 0.64 8.91 -8.13
N ILE A 253 0.40 9.48 -9.29
CA ILE A 253 1.14 10.66 -9.79
C ILE A 253 0.39 11.94 -9.41
N SER A 254 1.12 12.97 -9.01
CA SER A 254 0.54 14.28 -8.69
C SER A 254 0.04 14.97 -9.94
N THR A 255 -1.21 15.38 -9.92
CA THR A 255 -1.89 15.96 -11.10
C THR A 255 -1.56 17.40 -11.36
N ASP A 256 -0.96 18.09 -10.41
CA ASP A 256 -0.51 19.48 -10.51
C ASP A 256 1.02 19.61 -10.63
N ASN A 257 1.75 18.50 -10.59
CA ASN A 257 3.20 18.54 -10.76
C ASN A 257 3.57 18.55 -12.25
N LEU A 258 4.34 19.58 -12.69
CA LEU A 258 4.70 19.81 -14.08
C LEU A 258 5.48 18.65 -14.72
N VAL A 259 6.20 17.86 -13.93
CA VAL A 259 6.90 16.65 -14.41
C VAL A 259 5.93 15.63 -15.02
N ASN A 260 4.67 15.64 -14.59
CA ASN A 260 3.64 14.74 -15.10
C ASN A 260 2.79 15.35 -16.24
N ALA A 261 3.04 16.60 -16.64
CA ALA A 261 2.16 17.33 -17.55
C ALA A 261 1.93 16.64 -18.90
N GLU A 262 2.96 16.02 -19.48
CA GLU A 262 2.85 15.31 -20.75
C GLU A 262 1.95 14.08 -20.63
N ARG A 263 2.16 13.26 -19.60
CA ARG A 263 1.31 12.10 -19.33
C ARG A 263 -0.15 12.50 -19.11
N LEU A 264 -0.38 13.60 -18.40
CA LEU A 264 -1.72 14.12 -18.15
C LEU A 264 -2.41 14.58 -19.44
N LYS A 265 -1.68 15.22 -20.35
CA LYS A 265 -2.18 15.63 -21.69
C LYS A 265 -2.57 14.43 -22.55
N ASN A 266 -1.84 13.33 -22.46
CA ASN A 266 -2.08 12.12 -23.22
C ASN A 266 -3.25 11.27 -22.66
N GLY A 267 -4.00 11.77 -21.69
CA GLY A 267 -5.19 11.12 -21.15
C GLY A 267 -4.93 9.92 -20.23
N ASN A 268 -3.66 9.66 -19.88
CA ASN A 268 -3.28 8.59 -18.94
C ASN A 268 -3.49 9.00 -17.49
N LEU A 269 -4.64 9.60 -17.22
CA LEU A 269 -5.01 10.11 -15.91
C LEU A 269 -6.01 9.16 -15.26
N TYR A 270 -5.56 8.50 -14.21
CA TYR A 270 -6.39 7.53 -13.48
C TYR A 270 -7.01 8.10 -12.21
N SER A 271 -6.36 9.08 -11.60
CA SER A 271 -6.87 9.75 -10.40
C SER A 271 -6.68 11.26 -10.52
N PRO A 272 -7.65 11.98 -11.10
CA PRO A 272 -7.53 13.42 -11.35
C PRO A 272 -7.43 14.26 -10.08
N HIS A 273 -7.70 13.64 -8.94
CA HIS A 273 -7.66 14.30 -7.64
C HIS A 273 -6.31 14.15 -6.93
N PHE A 274 -5.51 13.13 -7.30
CA PHE A 274 -4.35 12.73 -6.51
C PHE A 274 -3.24 13.78 -6.52
N ARG A 275 -2.70 14.05 -5.32
CA ARG A 275 -1.50 14.84 -5.07
C ARG A 275 -0.65 14.17 -4.01
N ALA A 276 0.67 14.21 -4.18
CA ALA A 276 1.64 13.80 -3.17
C ALA A 276 2.32 15.06 -2.62
N TYR A 277 1.88 15.49 -1.46
CA TYR A 277 2.37 16.70 -0.81
C TYR A 277 3.66 16.44 -0.04
N ASN A 278 4.60 17.37 -0.18
CA ASN A 278 5.80 17.44 0.64
C ASN A 278 5.46 17.96 2.06
N ALA A 279 6.44 17.86 2.97
CA ALA A 279 6.29 18.26 4.36
C ALA A 279 6.10 19.78 4.58
N ASP A 280 6.22 20.59 3.53
CA ASP A 280 5.90 22.03 3.54
C ASP A 280 4.40 22.32 3.37
N PHE A 281 3.56 21.31 3.10
CA PHE A 281 2.12 21.41 2.91
C PHE A 281 1.67 22.26 1.71
N LYS A 282 2.59 22.69 0.88
CA LYS A 282 2.38 23.60 -0.27
C LYS A 282 2.76 22.97 -1.59
N THR A 283 3.94 22.37 -1.64
CA THR A 283 4.48 21.80 -2.86
C THR A 283 4.13 20.33 -3.01
N THR A 284 4.07 19.88 -4.27
CA THR A 284 3.84 18.46 -4.60
C THR A 284 5.06 17.90 -5.32
N ARG A 285 5.33 16.62 -5.06
CA ARG A 285 6.33 15.85 -5.80
C ARG A 285 5.67 15.00 -6.89
N ARG A 286 6.50 14.39 -7.74
CA ARG A 286 6.04 13.59 -8.87
C ARG A 286 5.00 12.52 -8.48
N CYS A 287 5.26 11.75 -7.42
CA CYS A 287 4.39 10.68 -6.96
C CYS A 287 4.56 10.40 -5.45
N CYS A 288 3.79 9.45 -4.93
CA CYS A 288 3.82 9.11 -3.50
C CYS A 288 5.18 8.58 -2.99
N VAL A 289 6.04 8.03 -3.86
CA VAL A 289 7.30 7.39 -3.45
C VAL A 289 8.55 7.95 -4.13
N GLY A 290 8.45 9.03 -4.92
CA GLY A 290 9.64 9.53 -5.61
C GLY A 290 9.51 10.91 -6.21
N ILE A 291 10.67 11.52 -6.43
CA ILE A 291 10.83 12.82 -7.08
C ILE A 291 11.13 12.62 -8.57
N GLU A 292 12.09 11.74 -8.89
CA GLU A 292 12.63 11.58 -10.26
C GLU A 292 12.75 10.12 -10.66
N ARG A 293 11.94 9.22 -10.82
CA ARG A 293 12.45 7.90 -10.93
C ARG A 293 11.85 6.86 -11.79
N SER A 294 12.59 5.81 -11.94
CA SER A 294 12.27 4.57 -12.59
C SER A 294 11.04 3.93 -11.94
N CYS A 295 9.88 4.13 -12.57
CA CYS A 295 8.65 3.52 -12.11
C CYS A 295 8.68 1.98 -12.24
N ASP A 296 9.58 1.45 -13.05
CA ASP A 296 9.73 0.02 -13.27
C ASP A 296 10.27 -0.72 -12.04
N SER A 297 11.02 0.01 -11.17
CA SER A 297 11.52 -0.49 -9.89
C SER A 297 10.59 -0.23 -8.71
N CYS A 298 9.43 0.35 -8.93
CA CYS A 298 8.44 0.60 -7.88
C CYS A 298 7.52 -0.60 -7.72
N PHE A 299 7.55 -1.23 -6.56
CA PHE A 299 6.73 -2.41 -6.24
C PHE A 299 5.76 -2.16 -5.09
N ASP A 300 5.48 -0.90 -4.81
CA ASP A 300 4.55 -0.49 -3.76
C ASP A 300 3.19 -1.16 -3.93
N VAL A 301 2.71 -1.79 -2.86
CA VAL A 301 1.48 -2.59 -2.89
C VAL A 301 0.23 -1.75 -3.14
N TRP A 302 0.18 -0.51 -2.62
CA TRP A 302 -0.97 0.37 -2.80
C TRP A 302 -1.16 0.79 -4.24
N ASN A 303 -0.05 1.05 -4.93
CA ASN A 303 -0.05 1.39 -6.34
C ASN A 303 -0.54 0.24 -7.21
N HIS A 304 -0.16 -0.99 -6.87
CA HIS A 304 -0.62 -2.18 -7.59
C HIS A 304 -2.09 -2.51 -7.29
N PHE A 305 -2.57 -2.30 -6.04
CA PHE A 305 -4.00 -2.36 -5.74
C PHE A 305 -4.79 -1.42 -6.66
N SER A 306 -4.35 -0.17 -6.74
CA SER A 306 -5.01 0.84 -7.55
C SER A 306 -5.00 0.49 -9.04
N TRP A 307 -3.88 -0.02 -9.55
CA TRP A 307 -3.77 -0.49 -10.93
C TRP A 307 -4.78 -1.61 -11.26
N VAL A 308 -4.90 -2.62 -10.39
CA VAL A 308 -5.94 -3.65 -10.53
C VAL A 308 -7.33 -3.05 -10.48
N MET A 309 -7.61 -2.17 -9.50
CA MET A 309 -8.93 -1.58 -9.29
C MET A 309 -9.42 -0.78 -10.50
N LEU A 310 -8.55 -0.05 -11.18
CA LEU A 310 -8.89 0.75 -12.36
C LEU A 310 -9.10 -0.10 -13.64
N ASN A 311 -8.65 -1.33 -13.66
CA ASN A 311 -8.82 -2.24 -14.79
C ASN A 311 -10.08 -3.11 -14.71
N MET A 312 -11.17 -2.61 -14.11
CA MET A 312 -12.44 -3.35 -13.99
C MET A 312 -12.92 -3.92 -15.32
N LYS A 313 -12.88 -3.12 -16.40
CA LYS A 313 -13.38 -3.55 -17.72
C LYS A 313 -12.68 -4.80 -18.22
N LYS A 314 -11.36 -4.90 -18.04
CA LYS A 314 -10.56 -6.07 -18.42
C LYS A 314 -10.90 -7.30 -17.58
N HIS A 315 -11.35 -7.12 -16.35
CA HIS A 315 -11.75 -8.20 -15.45
C HIS A 315 -13.20 -8.70 -15.67
N LEU A 316 -13.93 -8.19 -16.63
CA LEU A 316 -15.29 -8.65 -16.92
C LEU A 316 -15.33 -9.85 -17.89
N GLY A 317 -14.19 -10.35 -18.35
CA GLY A 317 -14.09 -11.47 -19.27
C GLY A 317 -14.61 -12.79 -18.68
N SER A 318 -14.39 -13.03 -17.39
CA SER A 318 -14.89 -14.22 -16.68
C SER A 318 -15.33 -13.91 -15.25
N LYS A 319 -16.12 -14.82 -14.65
CA LYS A 319 -16.50 -14.71 -13.24
C LYS A 319 -15.28 -14.75 -12.33
N GLN A 320 -14.24 -15.53 -12.67
CA GLN A 320 -13.00 -15.63 -11.88
C GLN A 320 -12.22 -14.32 -11.92
N GLU A 321 -12.05 -13.71 -13.08
CA GLU A 321 -11.38 -12.42 -13.21
C GLU A 321 -12.13 -11.32 -12.46
N PHE A 322 -13.46 -11.28 -12.58
CA PHE A 322 -14.28 -10.35 -11.80
C PHE A 322 -14.15 -10.59 -10.29
N THR A 323 -14.07 -11.85 -9.86
CA THR A 323 -13.82 -12.19 -8.44
C THR A 323 -12.48 -11.65 -7.98
N ASN A 324 -11.41 -11.83 -8.76
CA ASN A 324 -10.07 -11.33 -8.45
C ASN A 324 -10.06 -9.78 -8.33
N TRP A 325 -10.71 -9.10 -9.25
CA TRP A 325 -10.86 -7.64 -9.21
C TRP A 325 -11.63 -7.17 -7.96
N LEU A 326 -12.82 -7.74 -7.74
CA LEU A 326 -13.71 -7.30 -6.67
C LEU A 326 -13.12 -7.58 -5.29
N THR A 327 -12.44 -8.71 -5.13
CA THR A 327 -11.78 -9.05 -3.87
C THR A 327 -10.55 -8.17 -3.61
N SER A 328 -9.77 -7.83 -4.63
CA SER A 328 -8.66 -6.87 -4.50
C SER A 328 -9.18 -5.50 -4.06
N MET A 329 -10.24 -5.01 -4.72
CA MET A 329 -10.89 -3.76 -4.32
C MET A 329 -11.42 -3.83 -2.88
N TYR A 330 -12.06 -4.93 -2.51
CA TYR A 330 -12.60 -5.10 -1.16
C TYR A 330 -11.50 -5.13 -0.09
N LEU A 331 -10.38 -5.83 -0.34
CA LEU A 331 -9.23 -5.85 0.58
C LEU A 331 -8.66 -4.44 0.78
N PHE A 332 -8.49 -3.67 -0.30
CA PHE A 332 -8.06 -2.27 -0.19
C PHE A 332 -8.99 -1.45 0.71
N TYR A 333 -10.31 -1.58 0.52
CA TYR A 333 -11.32 -0.87 1.31
C TYR A 333 -11.35 -1.35 2.76
N LEU A 334 -11.12 -2.64 3.00
CA LEU A 334 -11.09 -3.23 4.34
C LEU A 334 -9.89 -2.75 5.14
N ILE A 335 -8.69 -2.79 4.57
CA ILE A 335 -7.45 -2.33 5.21
C ILE A 335 -7.57 -0.86 5.61
N ASN A 336 -8.13 -0.04 4.74
CA ASN A 336 -8.32 1.39 4.95
C ASN A 336 -9.60 1.74 5.74
N ARG A 337 -10.30 0.75 6.30
CA ARG A 337 -11.54 0.92 7.06
C ARG A 337 -12.61 1.77 6.36
N LEU A 338 -12.64 1.68 5.03
CA LEU A 338 -13.66 2.33 4.21
C LEU A 338 -14.97 1.50 4.17
N VAL A 339 -14.88 0.23 4.52
CA VAL A 339 -16.04 -0.65 4.78
C VAL A 339 -16.02 -1.06 6.26
N ASP A 340 -17.15 -1.54 6.75
CA ASP A 340 -17.24 -2.03 8.13
C ASP A 340 -16.18 -3.11 8.40
N TYR A 341 -15.28 -2.80 9.31
CA TYR A 341 -14.09 -3.60 9.59
C TYR A 341 -14.43 -4.89 10.32
N GLU A 342 -15.25 -4.80 11.37
CA GLU A 342 -15.53 -5.94 12.26
C GLU A 342 -16.21 -7.08 11.50
N THR A 343 -17.20 -6.78 10.68
CA THR A 343 -17.84 -7.79 9.83
C THR A 343 -17.00 -8.14 8.60
N GLY A 344 -16.11 -7.26 8.18
CA GLY A 344 -15.28 -7.40 6.99
C GLY A 344 -14.16 -8.41 7.15
N ILE A 345 -13.49 -8.42 8.28
CA ILE A 345 -12.35 -9.30 8.55
C ILE A 345 -12.73 -10.79 8.51
N HIS A 346 -13.96 -11.13 8.87
CA HIS A 346 -14.46 -12.50 8.81
C HIS A 346 -14.65 -13.03 7.38
N LEU A 347 -14.55 -12.17 6.36
CA LEU A 347 -14.64 -12.57 4.96
C LEU A 347 -13.27 -12.96 4.36
N LEU A 348 -12.16 -12.70 5.06
CA LEU A 348 -10.81 -12.97 4.57
C LEU A 348 -10.60 -14.43 4.12
N PRO A 349 -10.97 -15.46 4.89
CA PRO A 349 -10.79 -16.84 4.46
C PRO A 349 -11.55 -17.19 3.18
N GLU A 350 -12.79 -16.69 3.04
CA GLU A 350 -13.56 -16.92 1.83
C GLU A 350 -13.00 -16.14 0.64
N ILE A 351 -12.45 -14.94 0.85
CA ILE A 351 -11.72 -14.20 -0.17
C ILE A 351 -10.54 -15.04 -0.67
N HIS A 352 -9.67 -15.51 0.23
CA HIS A 352 -8.49 -16.30 -0.15
C HIS A 352 -8.86 -17.60 -0.86
N LYS A 353 -9.92 -18.28 -0.43
CA LYS A 353 -10.43 -19.48 -1.07
C LYS A 353 -10.92 -19.24 -2.51
N ARG A 354 -11.52 -18.08 -2.78
CA ARG A 354 -12.10 -17.75 -4.09
C ARG A 354 -11.11 -17.11 -5.03
N VAL A 355 -10.11 -16.42 -4.50
CA VAL A 355 -8.98 -15.87 -5.25
C VAL A 355 -7.98 -16.99 -5.39
N GLY A 356 -8.02 -17.67 -6.47
CA GLY A 356 -7.08 -18.75 -6.69
C GLY A 356 -7.21 -19.31 -8.09
N GLY A 357 -6.09 -19.76 -8.64
CA GLY A 357 -6.08 -20.47 -9.88
C GLY A 357 -6.36 -19.58 -11.09
N LEU A 358 -5.50 -18.59 -11.31
CA LEU A 358 -5.23 -18.23 -12.70
C LEU A 358 -4.78 -19.51 -13.37
N LYS A 359 -5.71 -20.19 -14.08
CA LYS A 359 -5.33 -21.14 -15.11
C LYS A 359 -4.26 -20.43 -15.91
N SER A 360 -3.09 -21.05 -16.00
CA SER A 360 -2.00 -20.56 -16.83
C SER A 360 -2.58 -20.09 -18.16
N ILE A 361 -2.57 -18.79 -18.41
CA ILE A 361 -2.73 -18.30 -19.77
C ILE A 361 -1.56 -18.93 -20.50
N PRO A 362 -1.78 -19.71 -21.57
CA PRO A 362 -0.67 -20.27 -22.33
C PRO A 362 0.18 -19.08 -22.75
N MET A 363 1.44 -19.05 -22.36
CA MET A 363 2.38 -18.08 -22.84
C MET A 363 2.55 -18.34 -24.34
N LYS A 364 1.92 -17.55 -25.17
CA LYS A 364 2.35 -17.35 -26.54
C LYS A 364 3.66 -16.58 -26.45
N ASN A 365 4.74 -17.24 -26.83
CA ASN A 365 6.12 -16.78 -26.88
C ASN A 365 6.84 -16.68 -25.52
N GLN A 366 7.38 -17.82 -25.09
CA GLN A 366 8.60 -17.85 -24.29
C GLN A 366 9.77 -17.39 -25.22
N TRP A 367 10.29 -16.18 -24.97
CA TRP A 367 11.65 -15.89 -25.37
C TRP A 367 12.57 -16.65 -24.41
N VAL A 368 13.14 -17.72 -24.91
CA VAL A 368 14.25 -18.41 -24.26
C VAL A 368 15.46 -17.53 -24.47
N PHE A 369 15.91 -16.86 -23.42
CA PHE A 369 17.26 -16.33 -23.39
C PHE A 369 18.19 -17.49 -23.02
N THR A 370 18.95 -17.94 -23.99
CA THR A 370 20.14 -18.76 -23.80
C THR A 370 21.25 -17.96 -23.13
#